data_ccfcee8aca6337efcc86c7da0bb81cb4
#
_entry.id   ccfcee8aca6337efcc86c7da0bb81cb4
#
_cell.length_a   1.000
_cell.length_b   1.000
_cell.length_c   1.000
_cell.angle_alpha   90.00
_cell.angle_beta   90.00
_cell.angle_gamma   90.00
#
_symmetry.space_group_name_H-M   'P 1'
#
loop_
_entity.id
_entity.type
_entity.pdbx_description
1 polymer ?
#
loop_
_entity_poly.entity_id
_entity_poly.type
_entity_poly.pdbx_seq_one_letter_code
_entity_poly.pdbx_strand_id
1 'polypeptide(L)'
;MSNKELHFISGVGWRYDTEHSMLRRLEGHDYKGRSIYQITISLAERGKPRLGTLMKDGNGKAIVVLSPLGERVRDCWLQIETRHPGVSSIALQIMPDHLHGVLFVKHEQAVHLGKMISGFKIGCSHAWWELEPEVCAPFCSPFSSPFSSPNYNSAHGTSAHGTAQGTSAQGTAHGAPLLPHSRGAKGPSLFSPGYHDSVLMGKGQLRNMVSYVLDNPRRAMIKREHPDLFRIVSNLTVGGRSFAAIGNRWLLNRPMRLQVRCHNNTSAENLRLIACQKEYFLQRGRMGAVVVSPCISPGEKEIARAALAAGLPLIVVLENGFPPLYKPPGRYFEACADGTLLMLAPWPHHTEHRMITRRQCVELNAMAASVSTDPWTMELERDVETVYR
;
A
#
# COMPACT_ATOMS: atom_id res chain seq x y z
N MET A 1 -17.89 -20.84 -9.56
CA MET A 1 -17.77 -20.27 -10.93
C MET A 1 -18.94 -19.33 -11.09
N SER A 2 -18.70 -18.02 -11.14
CA SER A 2 -19.76 -17.02 -11.31
C SER A 2 -20.28 -17.09 -12.74
N ASN A 3 -21.55 -17.39 -12.92
CA ASN A 3 -22.24 -17.30 -14.22
C ASN A 3 -22.33 -15.81 -14.57
N LYS A 4 -21.45 -15.32 -15.44
CA LYS A 4 -21.57 -13.98 -16.00
C LYS A 4 -22.61 -14.01 -17.11
N GLU A 5 -23.70 -13.30 -16.95
CA GLU A 5 -24.71 -13.16 -18.01
C GLU A 5 -24.23 -12.21 -19.11
N LEU A 6 -24.54 -12.53 -20.35
CA LEU A 6 -24.18 -11.77 -21.53
C LEU A 6 -25.38 -10.90 -21.94
N HIS A 7 -25.25 -9.57 -21.88
CA HIS A 7 -26.30 -8.62 -22.27
C HIS A 7 -25.93 -7.86 -23.55
N PHE A 8 -26.94 -7.61 -24.37
CA PHE A 8 -26.77 -6.76 -25.55
C PHE A 8 -27.10 -5.30 -25.21
N ILE A 9 -26.10 -4.41 -25.38
CA ILE A 9 -26.27 -2.96 -25.20
C ILE A 9 -26.30 -2.31 -26.57
N SER A 10 -27.42 -1.63 -26.89
CA SER A 10 -27.59 -0.93 -28.16
C SER A 10 -26.49 0.12 -28.36
N GLY A 11 -25.83 0.11 -29.53
CA GLY A 11 -24.70 0.95 -29.88
C GLY A 11 -23.32 0.51 -29.34
N VAL A 12 -23.25 -0.52 -28.50
CA VAL A 12 -21.99 -1.03 -27.89
C VAL A 12 -21.75 -2.52 -28.20
N GLY A 13 -22.80 -3.31 -28.48
CA GLY A 13 -22.72 -4.75 -28.71
C GLY A 13 -22.88 -5.60 -27.45
N TRP A 14 -22.60 -6.90 -27.58
CA TRP A 14 -22.69 -7.87 -26.49
C TRP A 14 -21.62 -7.64 -25.42
N ARG A 15 -22.04 -7.55 -24.14
CA ARG A 15 -21.17 -7.40 -22.98
C ARG A 15 -21.59 -8.31 -21.86
N TYR A 16 -20.61 -8.89 -21.17
CA TYR A 16 -20.87 -9.53 -19.87
C TYR A 16 -21.14 -8.48 -18.82
N ASP A 17 -21.96 -8.82 -17.83
CA ASP A 17 -22.09 -8.02 -16.63
C ASP A 17 -20.69 -7.67 -16.10
N THR A 18 -20.39 -6.39 -16.12
CA THR A 18 -19.22 -5.90 -15.46
C THR A 18 -19.52 -5.95 -13.96
N GLU A 19 -18.94 -6.92 -13.25
CA GLU A 19 -18.86 -6.78 -11.80
C GLU A 19 -18.39 -5.36 -11.52
N HIS A 20 -19.17 -4.62 -10.73
CA HIS A 20 -18.80 -3.30 -10.27
C HIS A 20 -17.43 -3.43 -9.57
N SER A 21 -16.35 -3.25 -10.31
CA SER A 21 -14.99 -3.15 -9.76
C SER A 21 -14.83 -1.91 -8.86
N MET A 22 -15.90 -1.19 -8.66
CA MET A 22 -16.07 0.05 -7.91
C MET A 22 -16.03 -0.12 -6.39
N LEU A 23 -16.06 -1.32 -5.83
CA LEU A 23 -15.89 -1.58 -4.40
C LEU A 23 -14.54 -1.08 -3.82
N ARG A 24 -13.62 -0.63 -4.68
CA ARG A 24 -12.31 -0.07 -4.28
C ARG A 24 -12.24 1.44 -4.35
N ARG A 25 -13.30 2.11 -4.78
CA ARG A 25 -13.37 3.57 -4.90
C ARG A 25 -14.33 4.16 -3.91
N LEU A 26 -14.05 5.38 -3.49
CA LEU A 26 -14.94 6.10 -2.60
C LEU A 26 -16.25 6.41 -3.34
N GLU A 27 -17.34 5.84 -2.85
CA GLU A 27 -18.67 6.04 -3.41
C GLU A 27 -19.09 7.51 -3.29
N GLY A 28 -19.70 8.05 -4.35
CA GLY A 28 -20.14 9.45 -4.40
C GLY A 28 -19.00 10.48 -4.55
N HIS A 29 -17.73 10.07 -4.63
CA HIS A 29 -16.62 11.01 -4.82
C HIS A 29 -16.45 11.41 -6.29
N ASP A 30 -16.29 12.71 -6.52
CA ASP A 30 -15.98 13.25 -7.86
C ASP A 30 -14.48 13.11 -8.17
N TYR A 31 -14.16 12.12 -9.00
CA TYR A 31 -12.79 11.85 -9.46
C TYR A 31 -12.29 12.77 -10.59
N LYS A 32 -13.07 13.78 -10.99
CA LYS A 32 -12.63 14.87 -11.86
C LYS A 32 -12.25 16.12 -11.07
N GLY A 33 -12.90 16.31 -9.92
CA GLY A 33 -12.75 17.47 -9.08
C GLY A 33 -11.42 17.57 -8.35
N ARG A 34 -11.19 18.71 -7.70
CA ARG A 34 -9.97 18.98 -6.92
C ARG A 34 -9.84 18.01 -5.75
N SER A 35 -8.77 17.21 -5.77
CA SER A 35 -8.48 16.23 -4.69
C SER A 35 -7.04 15.74 -4.73
N ILE A 36 -6.59 15.16 -3.62
CA ILE A 36 -5.29 14.49 -3.52
C ILE A 36 -5.52 13.00 -3.40
N TYR A 37 -4.84 12.24 -4.23
CA TYR A 37 -4.98 10.78 -4.32
C TYR A 37 -3.65 10.09 -4.05
N GLN A 38 -3.64 9.14 -3.13
CA GLN A 38 -2.58 8.13 -3.08
C GLN A 38 -2.99 6.98 -3.99
N ILE A 39 -2.09 6.56 -4.86
CA ILE A 39 -2.32 5.55 -5.88
C ILE A 39 -1.31 4.42 -5.72
N THR A 40 -1.79 3.18 -5.80
CA THR A 40 -0.95 1.98 -5.84
C THR A 40 -1.28 1.17 -7.08
N ILE A 41 -0.27 0.84 -7.87
CA ILE A 41 -0.40 0.06 -9.10
C ILE A 41 0.58 -1.11 -9.05
N SER A 42 0.09 -2.34 -9.17
CA SER A 42 0.91 -3.55 -9.15
C SER A 42 1.11 -4.09 -10.57
N LEU A 43 2.24 -4.74 -10.81
CA LEU A 43 2.47 -5.50 -12.04
C LEU A 43 1.40 -6.58 -12.21
N ALA A 44 1.12 -6.97 -13.45
CA ALA A 44 0.22 -8.08 -13.79
C ALA A 44 0.77 -9.39 -13.20
N GLU A 45 2.08 -9.60 -13.29
CA GLU A 45 2.81 -10.70 -12.68
C GLU A 45 3.33 -10.27 -11.31
N ARG A 46 2.53 -10.53 -10.28
CA ARG A 46 2.88 -10.18 -8.90
C ARG A 46 4.14 -10.92 -8.44
N GLY A 47 4.99 -10.20 -7.69
CA GLY A 47 6.21 -10.75 -7.11
C GLY A 47 7.40 -10.87 -8.08
N LYS A 48 7.21 -10.59 -9.38
CA LYS A 48 8.34 -10.48 -10.32
C LYS A 48 8.95 -9.08 -10.25
N PRO A 49 10.24 -8.95 -9.90
CA PRO A 49 10.91 -7.64 -9.68
C PRO A 49 11.37 -7.02 -11.02
N ARG A 50 10.42 -6.69 -11.92
CA ARG A 50 10.75 -6.15 -13.24
C ARG A 50 11.16 -4.68 -13.24
N LEU A 51 10.68 -3.89 -12.24
CA LEU A 51 10.89 -2.44 -12.22
C LEU A 51 12.18 -2.00 -11.55
N GLY A 52 12.86 -2.90 -10.86
CA GLY A 52 14.10 -2.59 -10.18
C GLY A 52 14.47 -3.59 -9.09
N THR A 53 15.55 -3.29 -8.38
CA THR A 53 16.07 -4.13 -7.31
C THR A 53 16.15 -3.34 -6.01
N LEU A 54 15.60 -3.91 -4.93
CA LEU A 54 15.69 -3.35 -3.58
C LEU A 54 17.05 -3.70 -2.99
N MET A 55 17.84 -2.70 -2.62
CA MET A 55 19.18 -2.84 -2.04
C MET A 55 19.47 -1.75 -1.02
N LYS A 56 20.58 -1.88 -0.29
CA LYS A 56 21.13 -0.81 0.54
C LYS A 56 22.18 -0.03 -0.25
N ASP A 57 22.16 1.28 -0.15
CA ASP A 57 23.22 2.15 -0.67
C ASP A 57 24.49 2.09 0.22
N GLY A 58 25.52 2.84 -0.17
CA GLY A 58 26.79 2.89 0.56
C GLY A 58 26.68 3.40 2.01
N ASN A 59 25.57 4.05 2.38
CA ASN A 59 25.27 4.54 3.72
C ASN A 59 24.32 3.60 4.49
N GLY A 60 23.99 2.43 3.93
CA GLY A 60 23.08 1.47 4.53
C GLY A 60 21.57 1.82 4.36
N LYS A 61 21.24 2.90 3.65
CA LYS A 61 19.86 3.29 3.39
C LYS A 61 19.25 2.38 2.32
N ALA A 62 18.05 1.88 2.59
CA ALA A 62 17.32 1.09 1.61
C ALA A 62 16.82 1.95 0.44
N ILE A 63 17.16 1.54 -0.76
CA ILE A 63 16.78 2.18 -2.03
C ILE A 63 16.31 1.13 -3.03
N VAL A 64 15.58 1.57 -4.05
CA VAL A 64 15.31 0.76 -5.24
C VAL A 64 16.14 1.31 -6.39
N VAL A 65 17.05 0.50 -6.89
CA VAL A 65 17.77 0.77 -8.15
C VAL A 65 16.84 0.33 -9.28
N LEU A 66 16.40 1.28 -10.10
CA LEU A 66 15.47 1.02 -11.18
C LEU A 66 16.14 0.21 -12.30
N SER A 67 15.36 -0.69 -12.88
CA SER A 67 15.71 -1.34 -14.15
C SER A 67 15.48 -0.37 -15.32
N PRO A 68 15.94 -0.66 -16.53
CA PRO A 68 15.59 0.13 -17.72
C PRO A 68 14.07 0.30 -17.87
N LEU A 69 13.28 -0.75 -17.57
CA LEU A 69 11.83 -0.66 -17.58
C LEU A 69 11.30 0.23 -16.43
N GLY A 70 11.89 0.16 -15.24
CA GLY A 70 11.53 1.03 -14.12
C GLY A 70 11.77 2.50 -14.43
N GLU A 71 12.86 2.85 -15.12
CA GLU A 71 13.15 4.19 -15.60
C GLU A 71 12.08 4.68 -16.59
N ARG A 72 11.72 3.85 -17.56
CA ARG A 72 10.64 4.17 -18.52
C ARG A 72 9.28 4.34 -17.83
N VAL A 73 8.99 3.55 -16.81
CA VAL A 73 7.78 3.70 -15.97
C VAL A 73 7.79 5.03 -15.22
N ARG A 74 8.93 5.45 -14.67
CA ARG A 74 9.10 6.76 -14.05
C ARG A 74 8.82 7.88 -15.05
N ASP A 75 9.39 7.81 -16.24
CA ASP A 75 9.20 8.80 -17.29
C ASP A 75 7.73 8.89 -17.73
N CYS A 76 7.05 7.76 -17.90
CA CYS A 76 5.61 7.70 -18.16
C CYS A 76 4.79 8.38 -17.05
N TRP A 77 5.18 8.21 -15.78
CA TRP A 77 4.51 8.86 -14.65
C TRP A 77 4.66 10.38 -14.69
N LEU A 78 5.87 10.87 -14.95
CA LEU A 78 6.14 12.31 -15.05
C LEU A 78 5.38 12.96 -16.21
N GLN A 79 5.10 12.21 -17.30
CA GLN A 79 4.27 12.68 -18.39
C GLN A 79 2.79 12.93 -18.00
N ILE A 80 2.31 12.45 -16.86
CA ILE A 80 0.94 12.74 -16.40
C ILE A 80 0.75 14.25 -16.25
N GLU A 81 1.72 14.95 -15.65
CA GLU A 81 1.66 16.41 -15.48
C GLU A 81 1.62 17.17 -16.82
N THR A 82 2.43 16.73 -17.78
CA THR A 82 2.49 17.32 -19.11
C THR A 82 1.19 17.13 -19.89
N ARG A 83 0.59 15.92 -19.78
CA ARG A 83 -0.67 15.60 -20.49
C ARG A 83 -1.90 16.17 -19.80
N HIS A 84 -1.81 16.44 -18.50
CA HIS A 84 -2.88 16.94 -17.65
C HIS A 84 -2.36 18.12 -16.81
N PRO A 85 -2.25 19.34 -17.35
CA PRO A 85 -1.62 20.49 -16.67
C PRO A 85 -2.22 20.85 -15.30
N GLY A 86 -3.47 20.43 -15.07
CA GLY A 86 -4.15 20.60 -13.78
C GLY A 86 -3.79 19.54 -12.73
N VAL A 87 -2.89 18.60 -13.04
CA VAL A 87 -2.48 17.51 -12.13
C VAL A 87 -1.00 17.67 -11.81
N SER A 88 -0.63 17.48 -10.55
CA SER A 88 0.78 17.42 -10.09
C SER A 88 1.09 16.12 -9.40
N SER A 89 2.26 15.57 -9.67
CA SER A 89 2.85 14.46 -8.92
C SER A 89 3.57 15.00 -7.69
N ILE A 90 3.06 14.71 -6.50
CA ILE A 90 3.66 15.15 -5.23
C ILE A 90 4.76 14.20 -4.79
N ALA A 91 4.54 12.89 -4.99
CA ALA A 91 5.49 11.85 -4.65
C ALA A 91 5.32 10.64 -5.57
N LEU A 92 6.42 9.97 -5.85
CA LEU A 92 6.47 8.70 -6.56
C LEU A 92 7.52 7.80 -5.91
N GLN A 93 7.14 6.56 -5.63
CA GLN A 93 8.06 5.50 -5.23
C GLN A 93 7.79 4.26 -6.07
N ILE A 94 8.73 3.93 -6.94
CA ILE A 94 8.69 2.69 -7.71
C ILE A 94 9.36 1.61 -6.87
N MET A 95 8.65 0.51 -6.68
CA MET A 95 9.10 -0.70 -6.01
C MET A 95 9.39 -1.77 -7.06
N PRO A 96 10.07 -2.88 -6.74
CA PRO A 96 10.41 -3.90 -7.73
C PRO A 96 9.24 -4.47 -8.55
N ASP A 97 8.03 -4.57 -7.98
CA ASP A 97 6.86 -5.21 -8.57
C ASP A 97 5.57 -4.35 -8.53
N HIS A 98 5.67 -3.11 -8.05
CA HIS A 98 4.57 -2.16 -7.96
C HIS A 98 5.07 -0.73 -7.81
N LEU A 99 4.16 0.24 -7.86
CA LEU A 99 4.49 1.62 -7.54
C LEU A 99 3.46 2.25 -6.59
N HIS A 100 3.90 3.24 -5.86
CA HIS A 100 3.08 4.16 -5.09
C HIS A 100 3.30 5.57 -5.58
N GLY A 101 2.23 6.30 -5.83
CA GLY A 101 2.28 7.70 -6.22
C GLY A 101 1.27 8.55 -5.45
N VAL A 102 1.56 9.83 -5.32
CA VAL A 102 0.61 10.82 -4.80
C VAL A 102 0.37 11.86 -5.88
N LEU A 103 -0.86 11.96 -6.36
CA LEU A 103 -1.28 12.93 -7.36
C LEU A 103 -2.19 13.98 -6.72
N PHE A 104 -1.97 15.23 -7.07
CA PHE A 104 -2.86 16.35 -6.74
C PHE A 104 -3.56 16.86 -8.00
N VAL A 105 -4.86 16.67 -8.05
CA VAL A 105 -5.75 17.32 -9.02
C VAL A 105 -6.08 18.71 -8.47
N LYS A 106 -5.53 19.76 -9.08
CA LYS A 106 -5.58 21.15 -8.59
C LYS A 106 -6.94 21.81 -8.81
N HIS A 107 -7.59 21.47 -9.91
CA HIS A 107 -8.89 21.95 -10.33
C HIS A 107 -9.59 20.89 -11.17
N GLU A 108 -10.85 21.09 -11.43
CA GLU A 108 -11.66 20.17 -12.24
C GLU A 108 -10.99 19.84 -13.58
N GLN A 109 -10.99 18.58 -13.94
CA GLN A 109 -10.37 18.04 -15.15
C GLN A 109 -11.43 17.57 -16.14
N ALA A 110 -11.14 17.72 -17.44
CA ALA A 110 -12.00 17.19 -18.51
C ALA A 110 -12.17 15.67 -18.44
N VAL A 111 -11.14 14.96 -17.93
CA VAL A 111 -11.12 13.52 -17.85
C VAL A 111 -11.03 13.02 -16.40
N HIS A 112 -11.71 11.93 -16.14
CA HIS A 112 -11.71 11.24 -14.85
C HIS A 112 -10.33 10.65 -14.54
N LEU A 113 -9.88 10.70 -13.27
CA LEU A 113 -8.60 10.15 -12.79
C LEU A 113 -8.33 8.73 -13.34
N GLY A 114 -9.35 7.88 -13.39
CA GLY A 114 -9.22 6.52 -13.95
C GLY A 114 -8.77 6.47 -15.39
N LYS A 115 -9.15 7.46 -16.24
CA LYS A 115 -8.66 7.56 -17.62
C LYS A 115 -7.21 8.02 -17.67
N MET A 116 -6.79 8.93 -16.77
CA MET A 116 -5.40 9.37 -16.67
C MET A 116 -4.49 8.18 -16.32
N ILE A 117 -4.87 7.40 -15.28
CA ILE A 117 -4.12 6.21 -14.87
C ILE A 117 -4.15 5.11 -15.93
N SER A 118 -5.26 4.96 -16.67
CA SER A 118 -5.32 4.03 -17.79
C SER A 118 -4.36 4.41 -18.91
N GLY A 119 -4.30 5.70 -19.26
CA GLY A 119 -3.34 6.23 -20.23
C GLY A 119 -1.88 5.99 -19.81
N PHE A 120 -1.55 6.27 -18.54
CA PHE A 120 -0.25 5.95 -17.95
C PHE A 120 0.09 4.45 -18.10
N LYS A 121 -0.81 3.55 -17.73
CA LYS A 121 -0.59 2.10 -17.83
C LYS A 121 -0.38 1.61 -19.27
N ILE A 122 -1.11 2.18 -20.22
CA ILE A 122 -0.94 1.88 -21.65
C ILE A 122 0.45 2.34 -22.10
N GLY A 123 0.88 3.55 -21.75
CA GLY A 123 2.21 4.05 -22.07
C GLY A 123 3.32 3.15 -21.53
N CYS A 124 3.19 2.69 -20.28
CA CYS A 124 4.14 1.76 -19.68
C CYS A 124 4.18 0.39 -20.37
N SER A 125 3.02 -0.12 -20.83
CA SER A 125 2.98 -1.39 -21.58
C SER A 125 3.69 -1.26 -22.91
N HIS A 126 3.52 -0.14 -23.63
CA HIS A 126 4.25 0.14 -24.87
C HIS A 126 5.75 0.22 -24.61
N ALA A 127 6.19 0.94 -23.56
CA ALA A 127 7.59 1.03 -23.20
C ALA A 127 8.19 -0.34 -22.85
N TRP A 128 7.41 -1.23 -22.23
CA TRP A 128 7.80 -2.60 -21.97
C TRP A 128 7.98 -3.40 -23.25
N TRP A 129 7.05 -3.31 -24.19
CA TRP A 129 7.14 -3.99 -25.50
C TRP A 129 8.30 -3.51 -26.37
N GLU A 130 8.67 -2.23 -26.25
CA GLU A 130 9.84 -1.68 -26.91
C GLU A 130 11.15 -2.25 -26.34
N LEU A 131 11.20 -2.48 -25.03
CA LEU A 131 12.40 -3.04 -24.35
C LEU A 131 12.49 -4.57 -24.48
N GLU A 132 11.37 -5.26 -24.54
CA GLU A 132 11.27 -6.73 -24.61
C GLU A 132 10.32 -7.11 -25.77
N PRO A 133 10.72 -6.98 -27.05
CA PRO A 133 9.84 -7.24 -28.20
C PRO A 133 9.29 -8.67 -28.25
N GLU A 134 10.03 -9.64 -27.70
CA GLU A 134 9.60 -11.04 -27.61
C GLU A 134 8.32 -11.22 -26.79
N VAL A 135 8.01 -10.33 -25.89
CA VAL A 135 6.77 -10.36 -25.08
C VAL A 135 5.54 -10.11 -25.95
N CYS A 136 5.69 -9.35 -27.04
CA CYS A 136 4.63 -9.08 -28.00
C CYS A 136 4.53 -10.10 -29.12
N ALA A 137 5.58 -10.87 -29.39
CA ALA A 137 5.64 -11.80 -30.50
C ALA A 137 4.42 -12.75 -30.62
N PRO A 138 3.87 -13.31 -29.50
CA PRO A 138 2.68 -14.15 -29.56
C PRO A 138 1.39 -13.41 -29.94
N PHE A 139 1.36 -12.09 -29.83
CA PHE A 139 0.20 -11.24 -30.08
C PHE A 139 0.29 -10.45 -31.38
N CYS A 140 1.46 -10.43 -32.01
CA CYS A 140 1.69 -9.90 -33.33
C CYS A 140 1.47 -11.02 -34.34
N SER A 141 0.26 -11.18 -34.88
CA SER A 141 0.03 -12.06 -36.00
C SER A 141 0.97 -11.69 -37.15
N PRO A 142 1.71 -12.62 -37.74
CA PRO A 142 2.46 -12.33 -38.94
C PRO A 142 1.47 -12.19 -40.09
N PHE A 143 0.97 -10.98 -40.31
CA PHE A 143 0.35 -10.63 -41.57
C PHE A 143 1.48 -10.30 -42.56
N SER A 144 2.19 -11.32 -42.97
CA SER A 144 2.97 -11.30 -44.19
C SER A 144 2.02 -11.66 -45.31
N SER A 145 1.35 -10.71 -45.88
CA SER A 145 0.84 -10.89 -47.24
C SER A 145 1.99 -10.62 -48.21
N PRO A 146 2.31 -11.55 -49.09
CA PRO A 146 3.15 -11.30 -50.25
C PRO A 146 2.28 -10.59 -51.28
N PHE A 147 2.22 -9.28 -51.24
CA PHE A 147 1.75 -8.54 -52.42
C PHE A 147 2.92 -8.42 -53.39
N SER A 148 2.96 -9.36 -54.30
CA SER A 148 3.67 -9.26 -55.56
C SER A 148 3.22 -7.98 -56.29
N SER A 149 4.15 -7.13 -56.53
CA SER A 149 3.95 -5.93 -57.36
C SER A 149 3.65 -6.38 -58.81
N PRO A 150 2.58 -5.93 -59.47
CA PRO A 150 2.52 -5.98 -60.90
C PRO A 150 3.39 -4.85 -61.49
N ASN A 151 4.34 -5.23 -62.31
CA ASN A 151 5.03 -4.33 -63.23
C ASN A 151 4.03 -3.45 -64.01
N TYR A 152 4.19 -2.14 -63.95
CA TYR A 152 3.71 -1.24 -64.98
C TYR A 152 4.87 -0.36 -65.45
N ASN A 153 5.40 -0.73 -66.62
CA ASN A 153 6.21 0.15 -67.48
C ASN A 153 5.30 1.13 -68.21
N SER A 154 5.70 2.37 -68.22
CA SER A 154 5.80 3.32 -69.36
C SER A 154 5.68 4.76 -68.87
N ALA A 155 6.74 5.48 -68.95
CA ALA A 155 7.14 6.43 -70.03
C ALA A 155 6.60 7.85 -69.88
N HIS A 156 7.55 8.81 -70.03
CA HIS A 156 7.47 10.27 -70.32
C HIS A 156 7.08 11.16 -69.13
N GLY A 157 7.78 12.24 -68.78
CA GLY A 157 8.77 13.05 -69.46
C GLY A 157 9.01 14.34 -68.65
N THR A 158 10.22 14.88 -68.78
CA THR A 158 10.65 16.29 -68.71
C THR A 158 10.65 17.09 -67.38
N SER A 159 11.86 17.35 -66.96
CA SER A 159 12.53 18.64 -66.64
C SER A 159 11.88 19.67 -65.73
N ALA A 160 12.57 20.06 -64.67
CA ALA A 160 13.17 21.38 -64.53
C ALA A 160 13.93 21.60 -63.21
N HIS A 161 15.01 22.32 -63.34
CA HIS A 161 16.02 22.80 -62.39
C HIS A 161 15.48 23.54 -61.16
N GLY A 162 16.27 23.43 -60.06
CA GLY A 162 16.19 24.37 -58.94
C GLY A 162 17.25 24.09 -57.90
N THR A 163 18.43 24.69 -58.06
CA THR A 163 19.51 24.80 -57.08
C THR A 163 19.13 25.70 -55.92
N ALA A 164 19.42 25.34 -54.70
CA ALA A 164 19.78 26.27 -53.65
C ALA A 164 20.53 25.59 -52.50
N GLN A 165 21.60 26.24 -52.16
CA GLN A 165 22.68 25.95 -51.23
C GLN A 165 22.26 25.93 -49.77
N GLY A 166 23.06 25.17 -49.00
CA GLY A 166 23.17 24.92 -47.64
C GLY A 166 23.11 26.04 -46.62
N THR A 167 22.89 25.57 -45.40
CA THR A 167 23.59 26.02 -44.19
C THR A 167 23.43 24.97 -43.11
N SER A 168 24.56 24.60 -42.50
CA SER A 168 24.71 23.78 -41.36
C SER A 168 24.19 24.47 -40.09
N ALA A 169 23.38 23.79 -39.29
CA ALA A 169 23.16 24.14 -37.90
C ALA A 169 23.13 22.84 -37.06
N GLN A 170 24.12 22.72 -36.21
CA GLN A 170 24.15 21.74 -35.11
C GLN A 170 23.00 22.00 -34.16
N GLY A 171 22.12 21.05 -33.99
CA GLY A 171 21.01 21.06 -33.02
C GLY A 171 20.98 19.77 -32.26
N THR A 172 21.21 19.89 -30.99
CA THR A 172 21.17 18.89 -29.95
C THR A 172 19.97 17.96 -30.07
N ALA A 173 20.23 16.66 -29.98
CA ALA A 173 19.22 15.60 -30.00
C ALA A 173 18.37 15.65 -28.72
N HIS A 174 17.17 16.21 -28.83
CA HIS A 174 16.10 16.02 -27.87
C HIS A 174 14.98 15.22 -28.51
N GLY A 175 14.71 14.05 -27.92
CA GLY A 175 13.43 13.34 -27.97
C GLY A 175 12.85 13.09 -29.36
N ALA A 176 13.14 11.93 -29.95
CA ALA A 176 12.40 11.47 -31.11
C ALA A 176 10.89 11.41 -30.82
N PRO A 177 10.00 11.91 -31.69
CA PRO A 177 8.57 11.73 -31.54
C PRO A 177 8.24 10.25 -31.64
N LEU A 178 7.49 9.73 -30.68
CA LEU A 178 6.94 8.37 -30.72
C LEU A 178 6.11 8.23 -32.02
N LEU A 179 6.54 7.35 -32.90
CA LEU A 179 5.81 6.99 -34.12
C LEU A 179 4.39 6.52 -33.74
N PRO A 180 3.36 6.86 -34.51
CA PRO A 180 2.01 6.37 -34.30
C PRO A 180 1.96 4.87 -34.60
N HIS A 181 1.94 4.05 -33.57
CA HIS A 181 1.78 2.62 -33.72
C HIS A 181 0.40 2.30 -34.31
N SER A 182 0.39 1.45 -35.32
CA SER A 182 -0.80 0.93 -35.99
C SER A 182 -1.81 0.40 -34.98
N ARG A 183 -3.08 0.82 -35.10
CA ARG A 183 -4.21 0.33 -34.32
C ARG A 183 -4.44 -1.16 -34.63
N GLY A 184 -3.84 -2.08 -33.87
CA GLY A 184 -4.03 -3.50 -34.15
C GLY A 184 -3.46 -4.48 -33.14
N ALA A 185 -2.24 -4.33 -32.70
CA ALA A 185 -1.60 -5.29 -31.79
C ALA A 185 -1.83 -4.92 -30.32
N LYS A 186 -2.72 -5.65 -29.66
CA LYS A 186 -2.87 -5.58 -28.19
C LYS A 186 -1.93 -6.62 -27.57
N GLY A 187 -0.73 -6.21 -27.24
CA GLY A 187 0.15 -7.01 -26.41
C GLY A 187 -0.33 -7.10 -24.95
N PRO A 188 0.34 -7.88 -24.10
CA PRO A 188 -0.01 -8.04 -22.70
C PRO A 188 0.15 -6.74 -21.92
N SER A 189 -0.67 -6.53 -20.91
CA SER A 189 -0.55 -5.36 -20.04
C SER A 189 0.56 -5.56 -19.01
N LEU A 190 1.45 -4.57 -18.83
CA LEU A 190 2.48 -4.57 -17.82
C LEU A 190 1.87 -4.60 -16.40
N PHE A 191 0.79 -3.87 -16.18
CA PHE A 191 0.14 -3.74 -14.89
C PHE A 191 -1.16 -4.54 -14.79
N SER A 192 -1.48 -5.02 -13.59
CA SER A 192 -2.75 -5.69 -13.30
C SER A 192 -3.96 -4.79 -13.62
N PRO A 193 -5.14 -5.36 -13.88
CA PRO A 193 -6.36 -4.58 -14.08
C PRO A 193 -6.67 -3.70 -12.86
N GLY A 194 -7.15 -2.47 -13.11
CA GLY A 194 -7.46 -1.51 -12.05
C GLY A 194 -6.23 -0.91 -11.35
N TYR A 195 -6.45 -0.24 -10.25
CA TYR A 195 -5.47 0.29 -9.32
C TYR A 195 -6.17 0.53 -7.98
N HIS A 196 -5.41 0.67 -6.91
CA HIS A 196 -5.93 1.06 -5.61
C HIS A 196 -5.69 2.56 -5.41
N ASP A 197 -6.71 3.28 -4.96
CA ASP A 197 -6.62 4.69 -4.60
C ASP A 197 -7.16 4.95 -3.19
N SER A 198 -6.64 6.01 -2.58
CA SER A 198 -7.16 6.58 -1.34
C SER A 198 -7.22 8.09 -1.48
N VAL A 199 -8.39 8.67 -1.19
CA VAL A 199 -8.60 10.12 -1.23
C VAL A 199 -8.16 10.73 0.10
N LEU A 200 -7.31 11.75 0.06
CA LEU A 200 -6.83 12.45 1.25
C LEU A 200 -7.78 13.62 1.57
N MET A 201 -8.55 13.50 2.64
CA MET A 201 -9.56 14.50 3.03
C MET A 201 -9.17 15.33 4.25
N GLY A 202 -8.25 14.85 5.09
CA GLY A 202 -7.92 15.46 6.39
C GLY A 202 -6.66 16.32 6.36
N LYS A 203 -6.63 17.38 7.20
CA LYS A 203 -5.42 18.17 7.43
C LYS A 203 -4.29 17.28 7.94
N GLY A 204 -3.07 17.46 7.43
CA GLY A 204 -1.88 16.69 7.82
C GLY A 204 -1.74 15.31 7.18
N GLN A 205 -2.78 14.76 6.56
CA GLN A 205 -2.70 13.46 5.88
C GLN A 205 -1.68 13.43 4.74
N LEU A 206 -1.54 14.52 4.00
CA LEU A 206 -0.60 14.61 2.89
C LEU A 206 0.84 14.34 3.34
N ARG A 207 1.31 15.01 4.40
CA ARG A 207 2.68 14.81 4.92
C ARG A 207 2.91 13.35 5.30
N ASN A 208 1.97 12.76 6.04
CA ASN A 208 2.06 11.38 6.48
C ASN A 208 2.07 10.41 5.29
N MET A 209 1.25 10.70 4.26
CA MET A 209 1.16 9.87 3.08
C MET A 209 2.42 9.94 2.22
N VAL A 210 2.97 11.14 2.00
CA VAL A 210 4.24 11.34 1.27
C VAL A 210 5.36 10.61 2.01
N SER A 211 5.46 10.79 3.34
CA SER A 211 6.45 10.08 4.15
C SER A 211 6.28 8.56 4.03
N TYR A 212 5.05 8.04 4.12
CA TYR A 212 4.77 6.62 3.94
C TYR A 212 5.18 6.11 2.55
N VAL A 213 4.84 6.85 1.48
CA VAL A 213 5.19 6.47 0.10
C VAL A 213 6.70 6.39 -0.07
N LEU A 214 7.44 7.40 0.38
CA LEU A 214 8.89 7.45 0.23
C LEU A 214 9.63 6.47 1.16
N ASP A 215 9.02 6.04 2.27
CA ASP A 215 9.57 5.07 3.23
C ASP A 215 9.38 3.60 2.78
N ASN A 216 8.65 3.34 1.69
CA ASN A 216 8.37 1.96 1.25
C ASN A 216 9.64 1.12 1.02
N PRO A 217 10.76 1.62 0.45
CA PRO A 217 11.98 0.82 0.30
C PRO A 217 12.54 0.35 1.65
N ARG A 218 12.61 1.23 2.68
CA ARG A 218 13.05 0.86 4.03
C ARG A 218 12.14 -0.20 4.64
N ARG A 219 10.83 0.01 4.58
CA ARG A 219 9.84 -0.94 5.12
C ARG A 219 9.89 -2.30 4.42
N ALA A 220 10.13 -2.32 3.11
CA ALA A 220 10.30 -3.56 2.36
C ALA A 220 11.61 -4.28 2.72
N MET A 221 12.71 -3.52 2.92
CA MET A 221 13.99 -4.06 3.36
C MET A 221 13.90 -4.71 4.73
N ILE A 222 13.31 -4.01 5.72
CA ILE A 222 13.11 -4.53 7.08
C ILE A 222 12.32 -5.85 7.05
N LYS A 223 11.24 -5.93 6.26
CA LYS A 223 10.48 -7.17 6.12
C LYS A 223 11.28 -8.31 5.50
N ARG A 224 12.15 -7.99 4.57
CA ARG A 224 13.02 -8.99 3.93
C ARG A 224 14.09 -9.51 4.89
N GLU A 225 14.61 -8.63 5.75
CA GLU A 225 15.62 -8.97 6.77
C GLU A 225 15.01 -9.68 7.99
N HIS A 226 13.77 -9.36 8.35
CA HIS A 226 13.07 -9.91 9.51
C HIS A 226 11.71 -10.51 9.16
N PRO A 227 11.65 -11.54 8.28
CA PRO A 227 10.39 -12.09 7.79
C PRO A 227 9.51 -12.65 8.92
N ASP A 228 10.11 -13.20 9.97
CA ASP A 228 9.38 -13.81 11.09
C ASP A 228 8.59 -12.81 11.94
N LEU A 229 9.02 -11.54 11.98
CA LEU A 229 8.32 -10.47 12.67
C LEU A 229 7.08 -9.96 11.90
N PHE A 230 6.99 -10.25 10.60
CA PHE A 230 5.94 -9.74 9.73
C PHE A 230 5.06 -10.84 9.12
N ARG A 231 5.37 -12.11 9.42
CA ARG A 231 4.54 -13.25 9.00
C ARG A 231 3.41 -13.49 9.99
N ILE A 232 2.19 -13.61 9.48
CA ILE A 232 1.04 -14.00 10.29
C ILE A 232 1.15 -15.49 10.62
N VAL A 233 1.03 -15.82 11.89
CA VAL A 233 0.89 -17.19 12.40
C VAL A 233 -0.56 -17.37 12.80
N SER A 234 -1.29 -18.27 12.15
CA SER A 234 -2.75 -18.38 12.30
C SER A 234 -3.22 -19.09 13.56
N ASN A 235 -2.40 -19.97 14.16
CA ASN A 235 -2.81 -20.84 15.26
C ASN A 235 -1.77 -20.87 16.39
N LEU A 236 -1.48 -19.69 16.95
CA LEU A 236 -0.60 -19.60 18.13
C LEU A 236 -1.40 -19.88 19.39
N THR A 237 -1.08 -20.95 20.10
CA THR A 237 -1.75 -21.30 21.37
C THR A 237 -1.03 -20.66 22.55
N VAL A 238 -1.74 -19.86 23.33
CA VAL A 238 -1.26 -19.21 24.56
C VAL A 238 -2.34 -19.28 25.62
N GLY A 239 -1.99 -19.73 26.85
CA GLY A 239 -2.94 -19.82 27.96
C GLY A 239 -4.17 -20.69 27.64
N GLY A 240 -4.00 -21.75 26.84
CA GLY A 240 -5.09 -22.64 26.41
C GLY A 240 -6.02 -22.02 25.33
N ARG A 241 -5.67 -20.86 24.75
CA ARG A 241 -6.45 -20.17 23.72
C ARG A 241 -5.65 -20.05 22.43
N SER A 242 -6.34 -20.06 21.28
CA SER A 242 -5.72 -19.90 19.95
C SER A 242 -5.86 -18.47 19.44
N PHE A 243 -4.78 -17.95 18.84
CA PHE A 243 -4.71 -16.61 18.29
C PHE A 243 -4.06 -16.62 16.90
N ALA A 244 -4.49 -15.74 16.03
CA ALA A 244 -3.64 -15.27 14.95
C ALA A 244 -2.65 -14.26 15.54
N ALA A 245 -1.38 -14.32 15.12
CA ALA A 245 -0.31 -13.52 15.70
C ALA A 245 0.59 -12.89 14.63
N ILE A 246 1.07 -11.67 14.87
CA ILE A 246 2.11 -11.00 14.11
C ILE A 246 2.98 -10.17 15.04
N GLY A 247 4.29 -10.15 14.82
CA GLY A 247 5.28 -9.48 15.66
C GLY A 247 6.16 -10.45 16.42
N ASN A 248 6.82 -9.94 17.46
CA ASN A 248 7.78 -10.71 18.26
C ASN A 248 7.11 -11.67 19.24
N ARG A 249 7.01 -12.93 18.88
CA ARG A 249 6.43 -14.00 19.71
C ARG A 249 7.26 -14.33 20.96
N TRP A 250 8.56 -13.98 20.98
CA TRP A 250 9.42 -14.19 22.16
C TRP A 250 9.01 -13.36 23.37
N LEU A 251 8.17 -12.31 23.17
CA LEU A 251 7.58 -11.56 24.29
C LEU A 251 6.70 -12.45 25.19
N LEU A 252 6.16 -13.55 24.67
CA LEU A 252 5.40 -14.53 25.45
C LEU A 252 6.28 -15.33 26.43
N ASN A 253 7.58 -15.37 26.21
CA ASN A 253 8.53 -16.07 27.06
C ASN A 253 9.10 -15.18 28.18
N ARG A 254 8.75 -13.89 28.19
CA ARG A 254 9.17 -12.99 29.27
C ARG A 254 8.49 -13.38 30.58
N PRO A 255 9.23 -13.39 31.71
CA PRO A 255 8.70 -13.85 33.00
C PRO A 255 7.62 -12.93 33.57
N MET A 256 7.66 -11.64 33.22
CA MET A 256 6.71 -10.65 33.70
C MET A 256 5.89 -10.06 32.55
N ARG A 257 4.62 -10.41 32.47
CA ARG A 257 3.64 -9.93 31.50
C ARG A 257 2.43 -9.40 32.25
N LEU A 258 2.30 -8.08 32.29
CA LEU A 258 1.35 -7.36 33.13
C LEU A 258 0.10 -6.97 32.33
N GLN A 259 -1.07 -7.42 32.79
CA GLN A 259 -2.34 -7.05 32.19
C GLN A 259 -2.71 -5.60 32.47
N VAL A 260 -3.03 -4.82 31.44
CA VAL A 260 -3.68 -3.52 31.56
C VAL A 260 -5.20 -3.74 31.60
N ARG A 261 -5.86 -3.14 32.57
CA ARG A 261 -7.31 -3.10 32.67
C ARG A 261 -7.74 -1.76 33.27
N CYS A 262 -8.53 -1.00 32.55
CA CYS A 262 -9.02 0.30 32.98
C CYS A 262 -10.54 0.37 32.94
N HIS A 263 -11.13 1.09 33.89
CA HIS A 263 -12.55 1.39 33.87
C HIS A 263 -12.91 2.28 32.66
N ASN A 264 -14.11 2.07 32.10
CA ASN A 264 -14.60 2.81 30.94
C ASN A 264 -15.47 4.01 31.35
N ASN A 265 -15.00 4.83 32.30
CA ASN A 265 -15.68 6.06 32.64
C ASN A 265 -14.69 7.25 32.56
N THR A 266 -15.19 8.46 32.41
CA THR A 266 -14.43 9.69 32.23
C THR A 266 -14.49 10.61 33.44
N SER A 267 -14.80 10.08 34.63
CA SER A 267 -14.74 10.86 35.87
C SER A 267 -13.32 11.36 36.14
N ALA A 268 -13.20 12.50 36.83
CA ALA A 268 -11.90 13.04 37.20
C ALA A 268 -11.06 12.05 38.01
N GLU A 269 -11.70 11.27 38.89
CA GLU A 269 -11.06 10.24 39.70
C GLU A 269 -10.51 9.13 38.80
N ASN A 270 -11.29 8.64 37.85
CA ASN A 270 -10.84 7.58 36.91
C ASN A 270 -9.72 8.08 35.99
N LEU A 271 -9.72 9.33 35.57
CA LEU A 271 -8.63 9.91 34.78
C LEU A 271 -7.33 9.99 35.58
N ARG A 272 -7.41 10.29 36.90
CA ARG A 272 -6.24 10.24 37.80
C ARG A 272 -5.72 8.81 37.93
N LEU A 273 -6.62 7.83 38.14
CA LEU A 273 -6.24 6.42 38.23
C LEU A 273 -5.56 5.93 36.95
N ILE A 274 -6.07 6.31 35.77
CA ILE A 274 -5.44 5.98 34.47
C ILE A 274 -4.02 6.59 34.41
N ALA A 275 -3.83 7.81 34.91
CA ALA A 275 -2.52 8.45 34.94
C ALA A 275 -1.54 7.69 35.86
N CYS A 276 -1.98 7.28 37.05
CA CYS A 276 -1.21 6.41 37.97
C CYS A 276 -0.86 5.08 37.33
N GLN A 277 -1.84 4.40 36.75
CA GLN A 277 -1.63 3.15 36.03
C GLN A 277 -0.63 3.29 34.89
N LYS A 278 -0.74 4.38 34.12
CA LYS A 278 0.18 4.66 33.02
C LYS A 278 1.62 4.74 33.50
N GLU A 279 1.88 5.50 34.57
CA GLU A 279 3.24 5.61 35.11
C GLU A 279 3.75 4.28 35.64
N TYR A 280 2.92 3.52 36.36
CA TYR A 280 3.24 2.18 36.83
C TYR A 280 3.67 1.26 35.67
N PHE A 281 2.87 1.16 34.60
CA PHE A 281 3.17 0.28 33.48
C PHE A 281 4.41 0.74 32.70
N LEU A 282 4.63 2.04 32.57
CA LEU A 282 5.84 2.57 31.92
C LEU A 282 7.10 2.25 32.74
N GLN A 283 7.04 2.41 34.04
CA GLN A 283 8.14 2.08 34.93
C GLN A 283 8.46 0.58 34.89
N ARG A 284 7.45 -0.30 35.02
CA ARG A 284 7.63 -1.74 34.92
C ARG A 284 8.15 -2.18 33.55
N GLY A 285 7.66 -1.56 32.47
CA GLY A 285 8.14 -1.79 31.12
C GLY A 285 9.63 -1.45 30.95
N ARG A 286 10.11 -0.32 31.54
CA ARG A 286 11.55 0.03 31.56
C ARG A 286 12.38 -0.99 32.32
N MET A 287 11.78 -1.69 33.28
CA MET A 287 12.42 -2.79 34.04
C MET A 287 12.34 -4.15 33.31
N GLY A 288 11.81 -4.17 32.08
CA GLY A 288 11.75 -5.36 31.23
C GLY A 288 10.45 -6.16 31.27
N ALA A 289 9.42 -5.69 31.98
CA ALA A 289 8.09 -6.25 31.93
C ALA A 289 7.44 -6.03 30.56
N VAL A 290 6.57 -6.94 30.14
CA VAL A 290 5.75 -6.79 28.93
C VAL A 290 4.38 -6.26 29.34
N VAL A 291 3.97 -5.18 28.74
CA VAL A 291 2.62 -4.62 28.91
C VAL A 291 1.64 -5.40 28.04
N VAL A 292 0.56 -5.93 28.59
CA VAL A 292 -0.46 -6.69 27.85
C VAL A 292 -1.78 -5.91 27.88
N SER A 293 -2.23 -5.41 26.73
CA SER A 293 -3.42 -4.58 26.63
C SER A 293 -4.44 -5.14 25.65
N PRO A 294 -5.73 -5.28 26.04
CA PRO A 294 -6.81 -5.59 25.11
C PRO A 294 -7.26 -4.37 24.29
N CYS A 295 -6.74 -3.17 24.59
CA CYS A 295 -7.02 -1.93 23.84
C CYS A 295 -8.53 -1.63 23.65
N ILE A 296 -9.34 -1.91 24.65
CA ILE A 296 -10.82 -1.73 24.59
C ILE A 296 -11.18 -0.33 25.03
N SER A 297 -10.89 -0.01 26.30
CA SER A 297 -11.21 1.28 26.91
C SER A 297 -10.26 2.41 26.46
N PRO A 298 -10.65 3.69 26.57
CA PRO A 298 -9.76 4.83 26.32
C PRO A 298 -8.47 4.78 27.14
N GLY A 299 -8.55 4.38 28.43
CA GLY A 299 -7.39 4.26 29.31
C GLY A 299 -6.42 3.17 28.87
N GLU A 300 -6.91 1.98 28.54
CA GLU A 300 -6.10 0.89 27.99
C GLU A 300 -5.39 1.29 26.70
N LYS A 301 -6.10 2.00 25.80
CA LYS A 301 -5.53 2.54 24.57
C LYS A 301 -4.46 3.61 24.84
N GLU A 302 -4.65 4.42 25.86
CA GLU A 302 -3.68 5.46 26.26
C GLU A 302 -2.40 4.82 26.80
N ILE A 303 -2.52 3.84 27.70
CA ILE A 303 -1.37 3.11 28.26
C ILE A 303 -0.62 2.37 27.15
N ALA A 304 -1.32 1.66 26.28
CA ALA A 304 -0.71 0.97 25.16
C ALA A 304 0.03 1.94 24.20
N ARG A 305 -0.56 3.10 23.89
CA ARG A 305 0.10 4.14 23.08
C ARG A 305 1.34 4.70 23.76
N ALA A 306 1.28 4.90 25.08
CA ALA A 306 2.42 5.41 25.86
C ALA A 306 3.57 4.39 25.88
N ALA A 307 3.27 3.11 26.10
CA ALA A 307 4.25 2.02 26.03
C ALA A 307 4.88 1.92 24.63
N LEU A 308 4.05 1.98 23.59
CA LEU A 308 4.50 1.99 22.19
C LEU A 308 5.40 3.20 21.87
N ALA A 309 5.03 4.39 22.38
CA ALA A 309 5.80 5.60 22.18
C ALA A 309 7.16 5.58 22.88
N ALA A 310 7.23 4.89 24.01
CA ALA A 310 8.45 4.70 24.80
C ALA A 310 9.30 3.51 24.32
N GLY A 311 8.91 2.79 23.26
CA GLY A 311 9.62 1.61 22.74
C GLY A 311 9.63 0.42 23.71
N LEU A 312 8.63 0.33 24.60
CA LEU A 312 8.57 -0.72 25.62
C LEU A 312 7.93 -2.00 25.07
N PRO A 313 8.27 -3.17 25.63
CA PRO A 313 7.66 -4.44 25.24
C PRO A 313 6.14 -4.43 25.45
N LEU A 314 5.40 -4.66 24.36
CA LEU A 314 3.94 -4.56 24.33
C LEU A 314 3.31 -5.78 23.63
N ILE A 315 2.30 -6.35 24.23
CA ILE A 315 1.39 -7.30 23.58
C ILE A 315 0.01 -6.63 23.51
N VAL A 316 -0.56 -6.55 22.29
CA VAL A 316 -1.93 -6.08 22.10
C VAL A 316 -2.83 -7.22 21.69
N VAL A 317 -4.01 -7.32 22.30
CA VAL A 317 -5.06 -8.27 21.91
C VAL A 317 -6.14 -7.50 21.16
N LEU A 318 -6.27 -7.78 19.87
CA LEU A 318 -7.14 -7.05 18.94
C LEU A 318 -8.48 -7.73 18.77
N GLU A 319 -9.53 -6.94 18.60
CA GLU A 319 -10.89 -7.44 18.33
C GLU A 319 -11.06 -7.98 16.90
N ASN A 320 -10.24 -7.54 15.97
CA ASN A 320 -10.33 -7.94 14.56
C ASN A 320 -9.10 -8.73 14.14
N GLY A 321 -9.32 -9.77 13.36
CA GLY A 321 -8.27 -10.60 12.81
C GLY A 321 -7.43 -9.90 11.74
N PHE A 322 -6.44 -10.61 11.22
CA PHE A 322 -5.55 -10.09 10.19
C PHE A 322 -5.99 -10.57 8.81
N PRO A 323 -6.18 -9.66 7.81
CA PRO A 323 -6.35 -10.07 6.42
C PRO A 323 -5.05 -10.72 5.89
N PRO A 324 -5.12 -11.55 4.83
CA PRO A 324 -3.97 -12.34 4.35
C PRO A 324 -2.69 -11.54 4.06
N LEU A 325 -2.81 -10.28 3.66
CA LEU A 325 -1.69 -9.38 3.35
C LEU A 325 -1.57 -8.24 4.38
N TYR A 326 -1.96 -8.50 5.62
CA TYR A 326 -1.89 -7.49 6.67
C TYR A 326 -0.49 -6.91 6.83
N LYS A 327 -0.45 -5.60 6.96
CA LYS A 327 0.77 -4.84 7.27
C LYS A 327 0.50 -3.98 8.50
N PRO A 328 1.24 -4.17 9.60
CA PRO A 328 1.08 -3.30 10.76
C PRO A 328 1.17 -1.82 10.35
N PRO A 329 0.20 -0.97 10.74
CA PRO A 329 0.19 0.43 10.34
C PRO A 329 1.11 1.27 11.22
N GLY A 330 1.69 2.34 10.66
CA GLY A 330 2.37 3.40 11.38
C GLY A 330 3.37 2.90 12.42
N ARG A 331 3.19 3.32 13.69
CA ARG A 331 4.07 2.96 14.81
C ARG A 331 4.08 1.48 15.15
N TYR A 332 3.03 0.73 14.83
CA TYR A 332 3.02 -0.72 15.01
C TYR A 332 4.03 -1.41 14.09
N PHE A 333 4.24 -0.88 12.90
CA PHE A 333 5.28 -1.41 12.02
C PHE A 333 6.67 -1.23 12.63
N GLU A 334 6.98 -0.03 13.14
CA GLU A 334 8.27 0.26 13.78
C GLU A 334 8.48 -0.65 15.00
N ALA A 335 7.50 -0.73 15.88
CA ALA A 335 7.58 -1.59 17.06
C ALA A 335 7.70 -3.10 16.73
N CYS A 336 7.08 -3.55 15.63
CA CYS A 336 7.34 -4.91 15.12
C CYS A 336 8.79 -5.05 14.64
N ALA A 337 9.30 -4.07 13.89
CA ALA A 337 10.68 -4.06 13.39
C ALA A 337 11.70 -4.07 14.53
N ASP A 338 11.44 -3.30 15.58
CA ASP A 338 12.27 -3.21 16.78
C ASP A 338 12.12 -4.44 17.72
N GLY A 339 11.21 -5.35 17.38
CA GLY A 339 10.94 -6.54 18.17
C GLY A 339 10.24 -6.26 19.50
N THR A 340 9.68 -5.07 19.69
CA THR A 340 9.00 -4.66 20.94
C THR A 340 7.49 -4.90 20.93
N LEU A 341 6.91 -5.34 19.81
CA LEU A 341 5.47 -5.54 19.68
C LEU A 341 5.11 -6.98 19.27
N LEU A 342 4.09 -7.53 19.93
CA LEU A 342 3.32 -8.68 19.50
C LEU A 342 1.84 -8.29 19.41
N MET A 343 1.22 -8.58 18.29
CA MET A 343 -0.22 -8.39 18.06
C MET A 343 -0.89 -9.75 18.01
N LEU A 344 -1.92 -9.94 18.82
CA LEU A 344 -2.72 -11.17 18.91
C LEU A 344 -4.16 -10.87 18.53
N ALA A 345 -4.76 -11.71 17.69
CA ALA A 345 -6.17 -11.61 17.31
C ALA A 345 -6.85 -12.97 17.52
N PRO A 346 -7.84 -13.05 18.42
CA PRO A 346 -8.52 -14.31 18.71
C PRO A 346 -9.59 -14.67 17.69
N TRP A 347 -10.07 -13.70 16.91
CA TRP A 347 -11.17 -13.90 15.97
C TRP A 347 -10.74 -13.73 14.52
N PRO A 348 -11.49 -14.30 13.57
CA PRO A 348 -11.27 -14.08 12.15
C PRO A 348 -11.38 -12.60 11.73
N HIS A 349 -10.72 -12.24 10.64
CA HIS A 349 -10.83 -10.91 10.08
C HIS A 349 -12.23 -10.66 9.49
N HIS A 350 -12.76 -9.48 9.76
CA HIS A 350 -13.99 -8.96 9.16
C HIS A 350 -13.78 -7.52 8.65
N THR A 351 -14.49 -7.18 7.58
CA THR A 351 -14.42 -5.85 6.94
C THR A 351 -15.51 -4.90 7.42
N GLU A 352 -16.50 -5.41 8.14
CA GLU A 352 -17.63 -4.63 8.62
C GLU A 352 -17.23 -3.74 9.80
N HIS A 353 -17.69 -2.49 9.78
CA HIS A 353 -17.61 -1.59 10.94
C HIS A 353 -18.65 -2.04 11.97
N ARG A 354 -18.23 -2.89 12.90
CA ARG A 354 -19.05 -3.35 14.02
C ARG A 354 -18.60 -2.68 15.31
N MET A 355 -19.55 -2.26 16.11
CA MET A 355 -19.25 -1.87 17.49
C MET A 355 -19.00 -3.12 18.32
N ILE A 356 -17.91 -3.12 19.07
CA ILE A 356 -17.57 -4.21 19.98
C ILE A 356 -18.66 -4.34 21.06
N THR A 357 -19.17 -5.54 21.26
CA THR A 357 -20.19 -5.84 22.28
C THR A 357 -19.57 -5.97 23.66
N ARG A 358 -20.38 -5.75 24.70
CA ARG A 358 -19.95 -5.99 26.10
C ARG A 358 -19.40 -7.39 26.32
N ARG A 359 -20.01 -8.42 25.73
CA ARG A 359 -19.54 -9.80 25.77
C ARG A 359 -18.14 -9.92 25.20
N GLN A 360 -17.90 -9.39 24.03
CA GLN A 360 -16.57 -9.38 23.41
C GLN A 360 -15.54 -8.62 24.25
N CYS A 361 -15.91 -7.51 24.89
CA CYS A 361 -15.02 -6.81 25.83
C CYS A 361 -14.59 -7.70 27.00
N VAL A 362 -15.54 -8.43 27.59
CA VAL A 362 -15.25 -9.37 28.68
C VAL A 362 -14.34 -10.51 28.21
N GLU A 363 -14.61 -11.05 27.03
CA GLU A 363 -13.80 -12.12 26.43
C GLU A 363 -12.38 -11.63 26.11
N LEU A 364 -12.18 -10.43 25.55
CA LEU A 364 -10.86 -9.85 25.28
C LEU A 364 -10.07 -9.61 26.56
N ASN A 365 -10.73 -9.14 27.63
CA ASN A 365 -10.09 -8.99 28.93
C ASN A 365 -9.63 -10.35 29.51
N ALA A 366 -10.47 -11.38 29.40
CA ALA A 366 -10.13 -12.73 29.82
C ALA A 366 -8.96 -13.31 28.98
N MET A 367 -8.90 -12.99 27.68
CA MET A 367 -7.80 -13.37 26.80
C MET A 367 -6.51 -12.64 27.15
N ALA A 368 -6.57 -11.33 27.43
CA ALA A 368 -5.42 -10.58 27.89
C ALA A 368 -4.90 -11.14 29.23
N ALA A 369 -5.80 -11.51 30.16
CA ALA A 369 -5.42 -12.17 31.40
C ALA A 369 -4.72 -13.52 31.16
N SER A 370 -5.21 -14.34 30.23
CA SER A 370 -4.61 -15.65 29.93
C SER A 370 -3.22 -15.55 29.27
N VAL A 371 -2.93 -14.42 28.64
CA VAL A 371 -1.61 -14.11 28.06
C VAL A 371 -0.64 -13.55 29.11
N SER A 372 -1.17 -12.97 30.17
CA SER A 372 -0.39 -12.32 31.23
C SER A 372 0.09 -13.34 32.28
N THR A 373 1.21 -13.05 32.93
CA THR A 373 1.63 -13.75 34.18
C THR A 373 1.01 -13.10 35.40
N ASP A 374 0.78 -11.79 35.34
CA ASP A 374 0.21 -10.98 36.42
C ASP A 374 -1.06 -10.30 35.91
N PRO A 375 -2.24 -10.93 36.05
CA PRO A 375 -3.51 -10.32 35.73
C PRO A 375 -3.81 -9.14 36.65
N TRP A 376 -4.50 -8.13 36.12
CA TRP A 376 -4.89 -6.96 36.90
C TRP A 376 -5.94 -7.31 37.96
N THR A 377 -5.65 -7.01 39.23
CA THR A 377 -6.54 -7.25 40.36
C THR A 377 -6.95 -5.94 41.04
N MET A 378 -8.04 -5.98 41.82
CA MET A 378 -8.49 -4.82 42.61
C MET A 378 -7.47 -4.42 43.71
N GLU A 379 -6.70 -5.39 44.20
CA GLU A 379 -5.64 -5.15 45.18
C GLU A 379 -4.49 -4.38 44.53
N LEU A 380 -3.98 -4.85 43.39
CA LEU A 380 -2.96 -4.18 42.62
C LEU A 380 -3.39 -2.75 42.22
N GLU A 381 -4.67 -2.55 41.89
CA GLU A 381 -5.20 -1.23 41.56
C GLU A 381 -5.07 -0.24 42.74
N ARG A 382 -5.41 -0.66 43.96
CA ARG A 382 -5.26 0.16 45.18
C ARG A 382 -3.79 0.46 45.47
N ASP A 383 -2.93 -0.54 45.33
CA ASP A 383 -1.50 -0.38 45.58
C ASP A 383 -0.88 0.64 44.62
N VAL A 384 -1.22 0.52 43.31
CA VAL A 384 -0.77 1.45 42.28
C VAL A 384 -1.30 2.88 42.53
N GLU A 385 -2.56 3.02 42.90
CA GLU A 385 -3.12 4.30 43.24
C GLU A 385 -2.41 4.93 44.43
N THR A 386 -2.10 4.16 45.47
CA THR A 386 -1.42 4.63 46.69
C THR A 386 0.01 5.08 46.40
N VAL A 387 0.74 4.39 45.53
CA VAL A 387 2.15 4.67 45.24
C VAL A 387 2.33 5.82 44.24
N TYR A 388 1.42 5.97 43.29
CA TYR A 388 1.57 6.93 42.19
C TYR A 388 0.60 8.13 42.26
N ARG A 389 -0.17 8.23 43.35
CA ARG A 389 -1.06 9.37 43.64
C ARG A 389 -0.28 10.57 44.13
#